data_75eeec94ff7af0c0ede86d9701e44a6f
#
_entry.id   75eeec94ff7af0c0ede86d9701e44a6f
#
_cell.length_a   1.000
_cell.length_b   1.000
_cell.length_c   1.000
_cell.angle_alpha   90.00
_cell.angle_beta   90.00
_cell.angle_gamma   90.00
#
_symmetry.space_group_name_H-M   'P 1'
#
loop_
_entity.id
_entity.type
_entity.pdbx_description
1 polymer ?
#
loop_
_entity_poly.entity_id
_entity_poly.type
_entity_poly.pdbx_seq_one_letter_code
_entity_poly.pdbx_strand_id
1 'polypeptide(L)'
;MRIDLCALERNLGKLKYFMPKSRGYIALVSADAFGYGVEAAAVRLMLSGADAFAVTNVSEGARVREVGSGWEIVVMSSSLPGEEDEYFENSLTPVLVSCEEIARFEKKAEELGATLAVHMRLPTVGETVPSPEEAKKMLDALLESKRLKLEAFCLLGTGTGAPQEGAKPDADFVEYAKMKTDSLGAKIFVHHSDVCDVSALPFDRALRAGLVLFGMKPSENSILKGFEPEHVLTFRSSVSQIKNLPKGATVGYGRTYTLKKDSRVALLSVGYGDGVPRNASEKMDVIIRGKRATVIGRVSMDQAAIDVSDFDEIEVGDEAIIVGESGGISIPIEEYAGRLGITPAQALTSITKRVARFYKMLY
;
A
#
# COMPACT_ATOMS: atom_id res chain seq x y z
N MET A 1 -15.47 -8.06 -3.33
CA MET A 1 -14.42 -7.70 -4.30
C MET A 1 -13.67 -8.94 -4.74
N ARG A 2 -13.12 -8.98 -5.96
CA ARG A 2 -12.28 -10.06 -6.46
C ARG A 2 -10.82 -9.61 -6.48
N ILE A 3 -9.93 -10.48 -6.01
CA ILE A 3 -8.49 -10.24 -5.91
C ILE A 3 -7.78 -11.32 -6.73
N ASP A 4 -7.05 -10.92 -7.76
CA ASP A 4 -6.28 -11.83 -8.61
C ASP A 4 -4.87 -12.01 -8.05
N LEU A 5 -4.66 -13.05 -7.24
CA LEU A 5 -3.35 -13.38 -6.67
C LEU A 5 -2.34 -13.84 -7.74
N CYS A 6 -2.80 -14.33 -8.89
CA CYS A 6 -1.91 -14.65 -9.99
C CYS A 6 -1.35 -13.38 -10.66
N ALA A 7 -2.14 -12.31 -10.73
CA ALA A 7 -1.65 -11.01 -11.19
C ALA A 7 -0.62 -10.43 -10.21
N LEU A 8 -0.84 -10.58 -8.90
CA LEU A 8 0.12 -10.17 -7.86
C LEU A 8 1.47 -10.90 -8.04
N GLU A 9 1.44 -12.21 -8.27
CA GLU A 9 2.63 -13.02 -8.58
C GLU A 9 3.35 -12.53 -9.84
N ARG A 10 2.60 -12.33 -10.94
CA ARG A 10 3.17 -11.84 -12.20
C ARG A 10 3.76 -10.43 -12.05
N ASN A 11 3.15 -9.57 -11.26
CA ASN A 11 3.67 -8.23 -10.99
C ASN A 11 5.03 -8.30 -10.29
N LEU A 12 5.20 -9.17 -9.28
CA LEU A 12 6.50 -9.37 -8.64
C LEU A 12 7.53 -9.95 -9.64
N GLY A 13 7.13 -10.92 -10.45
CA GLY A 13 8.00 -11.50 -11.49
C GLY A 13 8.45 -10.46 -12.52
N LYS A 14 7.52 -9.63 -13.03
CA LYS A 14 7.82 -8.52 -13.93
C LYS A 14 8.75 -7.49 -13.27
N LEU A 15 8.52 -7.18 -11.98
CA LEU A 15 9.34 -6.23 -11.23
C LEU A 15 10.78 -6.73 -11.10
N LYS A 16 10.98 -8.00 -10.82
CA LYS A 16 12.31 -8.64 -10.79
C LYS A 16 13.03 -8.56 -12.13
N TYR A 17 12.30 -8.75 -13.22
CA TYR A 17 12.86 -8.60 -14.57
C TYR A 17 13.19 -7.14 -14.90
N PHE A 18 12.35 -6.19 -14.46
CA PHE A 18 12.53 -4.76 -14.70
C PHE A 18 13.71 -4.18 -13.91
N MET A 19 13.97 -4.69 -12.70
CA MET A 19 15.02 -4.24 -11.77
C MET A 19 16.01 -5.35 -11.39
N PRO A 20 16.70 -6.00 -12.35
CA PRO A 20 17.49 -7.21 -12.09
C PRO A 20 18.72 -6.99 -11.19
N LYS A 21 19.12 -5.74 -10.99
CA LYS A 21 20.26 -5.36 -10.13
C LYS A 21 19.87 -5.06 -8.68
N SER A 22 18.59 -5.19 -8.33
CA SER A 22 18.18 -5.09 -6.92
C SER A 22 18.74 -6.28 -6.14
N ARG A 23 19.30 -6.01 -4.95
CA ARG A 23 19.74 -7.05 -4.02
C ARG A 23 18.60 -7.92 -3.54
N GLY A 24 17.40 -7.33 -3.40
CA GLY A 24 16.22 -8.02 -2.92
C GLY A 24 14.95 -7.19 -3.14
N TYR A 25 13.81 -7.85 -2.94
CA TYR A 25 12.48 -7.27 -3.13
C TYR A 25 11.68 -7.45 -1.85
N ILE A 26 11.48 -6.33 -1.14
CA ILE A 26 10.72 -6.28 0.11
C ILE A 26 9.28 -5.91 -0.24
N ALA A 27 8.35 -6.78 0.05
CA ALA A 27 6.93 -6.51 -0.20
C ALA A 27 6.32 -5.70 0.96
N LEU A 28 5.86 -4.48 0.67
CA LEU A 28 5.10 -3.68 1.63
C LEU A 28 3.66 -4.17 1.67
N VAL A 29 3.23 -4.66 2.84
CA VAL A 29 1.91 -5.27 3.05
C VAL A 29 1.13 -4.63 4.20
N SER A 30 1.43 -3.37 4.51
CA SER A 30 0.76 -2.58 5.54
C SER A 30 -0.73 -2.39 5.26
N ALA A 31 -1.48 -2.04 6.29
CA ALA A 31 -2.92 -1.80 6.24
C ALA A 31 -3.69 -2.98 5.61
N ASP A 32 -3.42 -4.19 6.14
CA ASP A 32 -4.02 -5.44 5.64
C ASP A 32 -3.70 -5.69 4.15
N ALA A 33 -2.42 -5.49 3.75
CA ALA A 33 -1.98 -5.46 2.37
C ALA A 33 -2.82 -4.47 1.52
N PHE A 34 -2.93 -3.22 1.97
CA PHE A 34 -3.78 -2.18 1.37
C PHE A 34 -5.27 -2.59 1.27
N GLY A 35 -5.76 -3.39 2.22
CA GLY A 35 -7.13 -3.89 2.22
C GLY A 35 -7.37 -5.13 1.35
N TYR A 36 -6.34 -5.69 0.74
CA TYR A 36 -6.44 -6.91 -0.07
C TYR A 36 -6.51 -8.20 0.76
N GLY A 37 -6.15 -8.13 2.06
CA GLY A 37 -6.04 -9.29 2.95
C GLY A 37 -4.60 -9.79 3.04
N VAL A 38 -3.94 -9.47 4.16
CA VAL A 38 -2.50 -9.67 4.33
C VAL A 38 -2.11 -11.14 4.27
N GLU A 39 -2.90 -12.03 4.81
CA GLU A 39 -2.59 -13.46 4.86
C GLU A 39 -2.49 -14.04 3.44
N ALA A 40 -3.50 -13.80 2.60
CA ALA A 40 -3.51 -14.31 1.22
C ALA A 40 -2.42 -13.66 0.36
N ALA A 41 -2.21 -12.35 0.50
CA ALA A 41 -1.19 -11.62 -0.22
C ALA A 41 0.23 -12.07 0.18
N ALA A 42 0.51 -12.21 1.49
CA ALA A 42 1.81 -12.63 2.00
C ALA A 42 2.17 -14.05 1.54
N VAL A 43 1.24 -15.01 1.64
CA VAL A 43 1.46 -16.38 1.11
C VAL A 43 1.84 -16.34 -0.36
N ARG A 44 1.08 -15.61 -1.18
CA ARG A 44 1.34 -15.55 -2.62
C ARG A 44 2.68 -14.89 -2.92
N LEU A 45 2.98 -13.75 -2.31
CA LEU A 45 4.23 -13.03 -2.52
C LEU A 45 5.45 -13.84 -2.06
N MET A 46 5.34 -14.55 -0.93
CA MET A 46 6.36 -15.46 -0.46
C MET A 46 6.65 -16.56 -1.49
N LEU A 47 5.61 -17.27 -1.95
CA LEU A 47 5.74 -18.33 -2.94
C LEU A 47 6.28 -17.81 -4.28
N SER A 48 6.05 -16.54 -4.60
CA SER A 48 6.58 -15.85 -5.78
C SER A 48 8.00 -15.32 -5.59
N GLY A 49 8.59 -15.51 -4.40
CA GLY A 49 9.98 -15.18 -4.08
C GLY A 49 10.17 -13.73 -3.66
N ALA A 50 9.26 -13.12 -2.93
CA ALA A 50 9.58 -11.93 -2.13
C ALA A 50 10.66 -12.31 -1.10
N ASP A 51 11.67 -11.46 -0.93
CA ASP A 51 12.80 -11.75 -0.03
C ASP A 51 12.47 -11.39 1.42
N ALA A 52 11.62 -10.38 1.62
CA ALA A 52 11.16 -9.91 2.93
C ALA A 52 9.81 -9.22 2.83
N PHE A 53 9.20 -8.97 3.98
CA PHE A 53 8.00 -8.15 4.11
C PHE A 53 8.29 -6.86 4.87
N ALA A 54 7.52 -5.81 4.58
CA ALA A 54 7.53 -4.59 5.37
C ALA A 54 6.10 -4.24 5.80
N VAL A 55 5.97 -3.83 7.05
CA VAL A 55 4.72 -3.38 7.68
C VAL A 55 4.97 -2.06 8.42
N THR A 56 3.92 -1.41 8.91
CA THR A 56 4.07 -0.14 9.63
C THR A 56 3.97 -0.27 11.14
N ASN A 57 3.44 -1.37 11.68
CA ASN A 57 3.35 -1.56 13.13
C ASN A 57 3.55 -3.03 13.53
N VAL A 58 3.81 -3.23 14.79
CA VAL A 58 4.09 -4.53 15.40
C VAL A 58 2.96 -5.54 15.21
N SER A 59 1.70 -5.13 15.39
CA SER A 59 0.56 -6.04 15.27
C SER A 59 0.34 -6.53 13.84
N GLU A 60 0.63 -5.73 12.84
CA GLU A 60 0.67 -6.20 11.44
C GLU A 60 1.82 -7.18 11.21
N GLY A 61 2.99 -6.90 11.81
CA GLY A 61 4.15 -7.79 11.75
C GLY A 61 3.84 -9.17 12.34
N ALA A 62 3.19 -9.21 13.49
CA ALA A 62 2.75 -10.45 14.12
C ALA A 62 1.78 -11.24 13.23
N ARG A 63 0.79 -10.59 12.62
CA ARG A 63 -0.13 -11.24 11.66
C ARG A 63 0.60 -11.82 10.44
N VAL A 64 1.59 -11.11 9.89
CA VAL A 64 2.41 -11.65 8.79
C VAL A 64 3.23 -12.84 9.28
N ARG A 65 3.74 -12.83 10.52
CA ARG A 65 4.48 -13.94 11.12
C ARG A 65 3.63 -15.17 11.34
N GLU A 66 2.34 -15.03 11.67
CA GLU A 66 1.39 -16.15 11.77
C GLU A 66 1.23 -16.91 10.44
N VAL A 67 1.43 -16.25 9.32
CA VAL A 67 1.39 -16.89 7.99
C VAL A 67 2.52 -17.91 7.81
N GLY A 68 3.67 -17.66 8.44
CA GLY A 68 4.80 -18.58 8.42
C GLY A 68 6.09 -17.97 8.95
N SER A 69 7.13 -18.81 9.02
CA SER A 69 8.46 -18.44 9.49
C SER A 69 9.49 -18.45 8.34
N GLY A 70 10.63 -17.84 8.56
CA GLY A 70 11.80 -17.99 7.69
C GLY A 70 12.08 -16.80 6.75
N TRP A 71 11.26 -15.76 6.76
CA TRP A 71 11.56 -14.51 6.09
C TRP A 71 11.58 -13.34 7.07
N GLU A 72 12.31 -12.31 6.69
CA GLU A 72 12.40 -11.08 7.44
C GLU A 72 11.07 -10.29 7.36
N ILE A 73 10.67 -9.71 8.49
CA ILE A 73 9.52 -8.79 8.58
C ILE A 73 10.01 -7.49 9.19
N VAL A 74 10.10 -6.46 8.37
CA VAL A 74 10.58 -5.13 8.77
C VAL A 74 9.42 -4.27 9.23
N VAL A 75 9.46 -3.78 10.47
CA VAL A 75 8.50 -2.81 11.00
C VAL A 75 9.07 -1.41 10.84
N MET A 76 8.41 -0.60 9.99
CA MET A 76 8.99 0.67 9.52
C MET A 76 8.67 1.89 10.39
N SER A 77 7.65 1.84 11.24
CA SER A 77 7.36 2.91 12.19
C SER A 77 8.21 2.80 13.45
N SER A 78 8.37 3.93 14.13
CA SER A 78 8.96 3.96 15.46
C SER A 78 8.22 3.03 16.41
N SER A 79 8.97 2.34 17.28
CA SER A 79 8.41 1.49 18.33
C SER A 79 7.96 2.32 19.53
N LEU A 80 6.83 1.97 20.11
CA LEU A 80 6.40 2.53 21.38
C LEU A 80 7.14 1.85 22.54
N PRO A 81 7.38 2.57 23.67
CA PRO A 81 7.90 1.94 24.87
C PRO A 81 7.02 0.78 25.35
N GLY A 82 7.61 -0.40 25.53
CA GLY A 82 6.92 -1.62 25.95
C GLY A 82 6.56 -2.58 24.80
N GLU A 83 6.76 -2.17 23.54
CA GLU A 83 6.55 -3.06 22.37
C GLU A 83 7.76 -3.98 22.11
N GLU A 84 8.89 -3.77 22.78
CA GLU A 84 10.14 -4.50 22.52
C GLU A 84 9.94 -6.02 22.62
N ASP A 85 9.14 -6.50 23.57
CA ASP A 85 8.87 -7.94 23.73
C ASP A 85 8.28 -8.55 22.47
N GLU A 86 7.30 -7.87 21.86
CA GLU A 86 6.63 -8.36 20.65
C GLU A 86 7.57 -8.50 19.46
N TYR A 87 8.61 -7.65 19.36
CA TYR A 87 9.63 -7.77 18.31
C TYR A 87 10.46 -9.04 18.47
N PHE A 88 10.82 -9.40 19.69
CA PHE A 88 11.56 -10.65 19.95
C PHE A 88 10.68 -11.88 19.79
N GLU A 89 9.46 -11.86 20.34
CA GLU A 89 8.51 -12.97 20.28
C GLU A 89 8.13 -13.32 18.84
N ASN A 90 7.91 -12.30 17.99
CA ASN A 90 7.52 -12.49 16.60
C ASN A 90 8.70 -12.44 15.61
N SER A 91 9.94 -12.36 16.08
CA SER A 91 11.12 -12.24 15.24
C SER A 91 10.98 -11.14 14.18
N LEU A 92 10.64 -9.92 14.62
CA LEU A 92 10.47 -8.74 13.78
C LEU A 92 11.74 -7.89 13.77
N THR A 93 12.02 -7.24 12.65
CA THR A 93 13.16 -6.33 12.48
C THR A 93 12.67 -4.88 12.62
N PRO A 94 13.03 -4.15 13.69
CA PRO A 94 12.66 -2.75 13.85
C PRO A 94 13.48 -1.84 12.93
N VAL A 95 12.86 -0.76 12.44
CA VAL A 95 13.57 0.38 11.85
C VAL A 95 13.73 1.45 12.92
N LEU A 96 14.91 1.54 13.50
CA LEU A 96 15.22 2.47 14.59
C LEU A 96 15.38 3.89 14.07
N VAL A 97 14.83 4.86 14.80
CA VAL A 97 14.81 6.29 14.41
C VAL A 97 15.44 7.22 15.46
N SER A 98 15.82 6.69 16.63
CA SER A 98 16.41 7.48 17.72
C SER A 98 17.38 6.68 18.58
N CYS A 99 18.30 7.38 19.26
CA CYS A 99 19.17 6.76 20.27
C CYS A 99 18.39 6.18 21.46
N GLU A 100 17.22 6.73 21.78
CA GLU A 100 16.36 6.20 22.83
C GLU A 100 15.81 4.82 22.48
N GLU A 101 15.35 4.63 21.23
CA GLU A 101 14.92 3.31 20.77
C GLU A 101 16.08 2.30 20.82
N ILE A 102 17.27 2.69 20.35
CA ILE A 102 18.47 1.83 20.42
C ILE A 102 18.69 1.38 21.87
N ALA A 103 18.67 2.29 22.83
CA ALA A 103 18.87 1.96 24.25
C ALA A 103 17.81 1.00 24.80
N ARG A 104 16.53 1.17 24.41
CA ARG A 104 15.45 0.27 24.84
C ARG A 104 15.63 -1.14 24.28
N PHE A 105 15.92 -1.26 22.98
CA PHE A 105 16.13 -2.56 22.34
C PHE A 105 17.42 -3.23 22.82
N GLU A 106 18.50 -2.50 23.05
CA GLU A 106 19.74 -3.04 23.62
C GLU A 106 19.48 -3.63 25.01
N LYS A 107 18.81 -2.87 25.90
CA LYS A 107 18.44 -3.32 27.24
C LYS A 107 17.57 -4.59 27.18
N LYS A 108 16.55 -4.62 26.32
CA LYS A 108 15.70 -5.81 26.18
C LYS A 108 16.49 -7.01 25.65
N ALA A 109 17.35 -6.80 24.67
CA ALA A 109 18.22 -7.85 24.14
C ALA A 109 19.18 -8.42 25.21
N GLU A 110 19.70 -7.56 26.11
CA GLU A 110 20.50 -7.98 27.25
C GLU A 110 19.68 -8.82 28.24
N GLU A 111 18.49 -8.35 28.62
CA GLU A 111 17.57 -9.06 29.51
C GLU A 111 17.23 -10.47 29.02
N LEU A 112 17.02 -10.61 27.72
CA LEU A 112 16.69 -11.88 27.07
C LEU A 112 17.92 -12.74 26.72
N GLY A 113 19.13 -12.21 26.85
CA GLY A 113 20.36 -12.88 26.39
C GLY A 113 20.40 -13.10 24.88
N ALA A 114 19.62 -12.35 24.13
CA ALA A 114 19.41 -12.49 22.68
C ALA A 114 20.19 -11.48 21.85
N THR A 115 20.14 -11.63 20.54
CA THR A 115 20.59 -10.62 19.57
C THR A 115 19.42 -10.32 18.63
N LEU A 116 19.35 -9.07 18.12
CA LEU A 116 18.29 -8.63 17.22
C LEU A 116 18.90 -7.98 15.99
N ALA A 117 18.45 -8.41 14.81
CA ALA A 117 18.71 -7.68 13.57
C ALA A 117 17.89 -6.39 13.57
N VAL A 118 18.51 -5.28 13.20
CA VAL A 118 17.85 -3.97 13.19
C VAL A 118 18.19 -3.23 11.90
N HIS A 119 17.24 -2.44 11.44
CA HIS A 119 17.49 -1.43 10.41
C HIS A 119 17.53 -0.04 11.05
N MET A 120 18.17 0.89 10.39
CA MET A 120 18.25 2.28 10.84
C MET A 120 17.65 3.20 9.80
N ARG A 121 16.83 4.16 10.22
CA ARG A 121 16.32 5.21 9.35
C ARG A 121 17.46 6.07 8.81
N LEU A 122 17.53 6.24 7.49
CA LEU A 122 18.40 7.20 6.84
C LEU A 122 17.84 8.62 6.98
N PRO A 123 18.63 9.60 7.42
CA PRO A 123 18.20 10.99 7.36
C PRO A 123 18.04 11.42 5.90
N THR A 124 16.98 12.14 5.63
CA THR A 124 16.61 12.65 4.31
C THR A 124 16.51 14.17 4.31
N VAL A 125 16.86 14.77 3.18
CA VAL A 125 16.77 16.22 3.01
C VAL A 125 15.30 16.67 3.20
N GLY A 126 15.09 17.61 4.13
CA GLY A 126 13.75 18.15 4.42
C GLY A 126 12.94 17.35 5.43
N GLU A 127 13.41 16.21 5.92
CA GLU A 127 12.81 15.49 7.05
C GLU A 127 13.57 15.80 8.35
N THR A 128 12.85 15.72 9.49
CA THR A 128 13.39 16.11 10.79
C THR A 128 13.85 14.94 11.65
N VAL A 129 13.52 13.68 11.29
CA VAL A 129 13.74 12.51 12.15
C VAL A 129 14.30 11.35 11.34
N PRO A 130 15.49 10.84 11.70
CA PRO A 130 16.46 11.48 12.60
C PRO A 130 17.14 12.67 11.93
N SER A 131 17.66 13.63 12.73
CA SER A 131 18.60 14.63 12.19
C SER A 131 19.91 13.99 11.77
N PRO A 132 20.70 14.59 10.84
CA PRO A 132 21.98 14.01 10.45
C PRO A 132 22.95 13.79 11.63
N GLU A 133 22.97 14.71 12.60
CA GLU A 133 23.80 14.60 13.80
C GLU A 133 23.35 13.48 14.72
N GLU A 134 22.06 13.30 14.89
CA GLU A 134 21.50 12.18 15.66
C GLU A 134 21.76 10.85 14.95
N ALA A 135 21.59 10.81 13.63
CA ALA A 135 21.86 9.63 12.82
C ALA A 135 23.33 9.16 12.93
N LYS A 136 24.31 10.08 13.01
CA LYS A 136 25.71 9.73 13.25
C LYS A 136 25.89 9.06 14.62
N LYS A 137 25.26 9.58 15.68
CA LYS A 137 25.31 8.97 17.01
C LYS A 137 24.64 7.61 17.05
N MET A 138 23.49 7.48 16.37
CA MET A 138 22.80 6.20 16.24
C MET A 138 23.66 5.15 15.55
N LEU A 139 24.31 5.53 14.44
CA LEU A 139 25.20 4.63 13.70
C LEU A 139 26.37 4.18 14.57
N ASP A 140 27.04 5.10 15.27
CA ASP A 140 28.13 4.75 16.17
C ASP A 140 27.68 3.77 17.25
N ALA A 141 26.54 4.04 17.90
CA ALA A 141 25.98 3.17 18.93
C ALA A 141 25.65 1.77 18.39
N LEU A 142 25.06 1.68 17.19
CA LEU A 142 24.72 0.40 16.57
C LEU A 142 25.96 -0.41 16.15
N LEU A 143 27.00 0.25 15.64
CA LEU A 143 28.24 -0.41 15.27
C LEU A 143 29.05 -0.91 16.48
N GLU A 144 28.88 -0.29 17.64
CA GLU A 144 29.49 -0.72 18.92
C GLU A 144 28.66 -1.75 19.68
N SER A 145 27.36 -1.88 19.34
CA SER A 145 26.46 -2.80 20.01
C SER A 145 26.87 -4.26 19.86
N LYS A 146 26.76 -5.02 20.94
CA LYS A 146 27.00 -6.48 20.95
C LYS A 146 25.70 -7.26 20.71
N ARG A 147 24.56 -6.63 20.89
CA ARG A 147 23.24 -7.27 20.86
C ARG A 147 22.42 -6.88 19.65
N LEU A 148 22.55 -5.64 19.18
CA LEU A 148 21.86 -5.17 17.99
C LEU A 148 22.78 -5.26 16.78
N LYS A 149 22.30 -5.91 15.73
CA LYS A 149 23.04 -6.07 14.47
C LYS A 149 22.44 -5.20 13.40
N LEU A 150 23.11 -4.11 13.06
CA LEU A 150 22.68 -3.26 11.96
C LEU A 150 22.89 -3.99 10.62
N GLU A 151 21.79 -4.31 9.92
CA GLU A 151 21.82 -5.00 8.63
C GLU A 151 21.51 -4.08 7.45
N ALA A 152 20.66 -3.07 7.65
CA ALA A 152 20.29 -2.16 6.58
C ALA A 152 19.98 -0.74 7.05
N PHE A 153 20.08 0.18 6.10
CA PHE A 153 19.48 1.49 6.20
C PHE A 153 18.12 1.51 5.51
N CYS A 154 17.15 2.17 6.12
CA CYS A 154 15.81 2.38 5.59
C CYS A 154 15.68 3.80 5.03
N LEU A 155 15.59 3.94 3.72
CA LEU A 155 15.25 5.20 3.07
C LEU A 155 13.75 5.21 2.78
N LEU A 156 13.02 6.13 3.41
CA LEU A 156 11.60 6.33 3.12
C LEU A 156 11.43 7.44 2.07
N GLY A 157 10.54 7.19 1.11
CA GLY A 157 10.10 8.20 0.17
C GLY A 157 8.92 8.97 0.76
N THR A 158 8.95 10.28 0.65
CA THR A 158 7.84 11.16 1.08
C THR A 158 6.69 11.19 0.06
N GLY A 159 6.72 10.32 -0.94
CA GLY A 159 5.89 10.42 -2.13
C GLY A 159 4.54 9.73 -2.05
N THR A 160 3.50 10.43 -1.64
CA THR A 160 2.14 10.14 -2.07
C THR A 160 1.52 11.39 -2.68
N GLY A 161 1.61 11.52 -4.00
CA GLY A 161 0.69 12.38 -4.75
C GLY A 161 1.07 13.84 -5.01
N ALA A 162 2.25 14.32 -4.64
CA ALA A 162 2.74 15.62 -5.09
C ALA A 162 3.92 15.43 -6.07
N PRO A 163 4.05 16.26 -7.11
CA PRO A 163 5.22 16.26 -7.98
C PRO A 163 6.39 16.92 -7.24
N GLN A 164 6.97 16.19 -6.29
CA GLN A 164 8.16 16.63 -5.57
C GLN A 164 9.32 15.73 -5.96
N GLU A 165 10.52 16.28 -5.92
CA GLU A 165 11.74 15.53 -6.09
C GLU A 165 11.74 14.33 -5.14
N GLY A 166 12.17 13.16 -5.62
CA GLY A 166 12.23 11.95 -4.79
C GLY A 166 13.04 12.19 -3.52
N ALA A 167 12.69 11.48 -2.43
CA ALA A 167 13.42 11.61 -1.17
C ALA A 167 14.92 11.36 -1.40
N LYS A 168 15.73 12.35 -1.06
CA LYS A 168 17.19 12.30 -1.18
C LYS A 168 17.79 12.05 0.20
N PRO A 169 18.70 11.07 0.34
CA PRO A 169 19.44 10.90 1.58
C PRO A 169 20.36 12.10 1.83
N ASP A 170 20.63 12.38 3.11
CA ASP A 170 21.60 13.39 3.49
C ASP A 170 22.99 12.96 3.08
N ALA A 171 23.68 13.80 2.28
CA ALA A 171 24.97 13.44 1.67
C ALA A 171 26.10 13.32 2.72
N ASP A 172 26.12 14.19 3.72
CA ASP A 172 27.17 14.19 4.75
C ASP A 172 27.02 12.95 5.65
N PHE A 173 25.79 12.53 5.92
CA PHE A 173 25.54 11.29 6.64
C PHE A 173 25.96 10.07 5.80
N VAL A 174 25.64 10.06 4.51
CA VAL A 174 25.98 8.93 3.61
C VAL A 174 27.51 8.75 3.54
N GLU A 175 28.27 9.83 3.41
CA GLU A 175 29.73 9.80 3.43
C GLU A 175 30.28 9.26 4.76
N TYR A 176 29.75 9.77 5.88
CA TYR A 176 30.09 9.30 7.22
C TYR A 176 29.78 7.80 7.39
N ALA A 177 28.60 7.37 7.01
CA ALA A 177 28.19 5.98 7.11
C ALA A 177 29.10 5.06 6.27
N LYS A 178 29.44 5.48 5.05
CA LYS A 178 30.34 4.72 4.18
C LYS A 178 31.71 4.56 4.80
N MET A 179 32.29 5.65 5.32
CA MET A 179 33.59 5.61 5.99
C MET A 179 33.59 4.65 7.18
N LYS A 180 32.57 4.71 8.04
CA LYS A 180 32.47 3.86 9.24
C LYS A 180 32.28 2.38 8.87
N THR A 181 31.38 2.08 7.95
CA THR A 181 31.08 0.70 7.56
C THR A 181 32.27 0.04 6.84
N ASP A 182 32.97 0.78 5.98
CA ASP A 182 34.17 0.27 5.31
C ASP A 182 35.30 -0.04 6.30
N SER A 183 35.52 0.83 7.29
CA SER A 183 36.54 0.64 8.31
C SER A 183 36.35 -0.63 9.15
N LEU A 184 35.09 -1.06 9.30
CA LEU A 184 34.70 -2.25 10.06
C LEU A 184 34.41 -3.47 9.17
N GLY A 185 34.46 -3.34 7.84
CA GLY A 185 34.11 -4.39 6.89
C GLY A 185 32.64 -4.79 6.98
N ALA A 186 31.77 -3.90 7.50
CA ALA A 186 30.35 -4.16 7.66
C ALA A 186 29.63 -4.14 6.31
N LYS A 187 28.85 -5.20 6.04
CA LYS A 187 28.04 -5.33 4.80
C LYS A 187 26.62 -4.87 5.05
N ILE A 188 26.40 -3.56 4.99
CA ILE A 188 25.10 -2.93 5.17
C ILE A 188 24.52 -2.59 3.80
N PHE A 189 23.22 -2.84 3.61
CA PHE A 189 22.52 -2.44 2.39
C PHE A 189 21.49 -1.33 2.69
N VAL A 190 20.91 -0.75 1.64
CA VAL A 190 19.82 0.24 1.76
C VAL A 190 18.58 -0.34 1.15
N HIS A 191 17.48 -0.36 1.89
CA HIS A 191 16.17 -0.59 1.27
C HIS A 191 15.39 0.73 1.11
N HIS A 192 14.74 0.87 -0.02
CA HIS A 192 14.11 2.13 -0.42
C HIS A 192 12.81 1.90 -1.18
N SER A 193 11.92 2.91 -1.20
CA SER A 193 10.77 2.91 -2.09
C SER A 193 11.15 3.35 -3.51
N ASP A 194 10.25 3.12 -4.45
CA ASP A 194 10.44 3.43 -5.87
C ASP A 194 10.51 4.93 -6.20
N VAL A 195 10.13 5.80 -5.25
CA VAL A 195 10.20 7.26 -5.40
C VAL A 195 11.43 7.88 -4.74
N CYS A 196 12.40 7.07 -4.27
CA CYS A 196 13.63 7.56 -3.68
C CYS A 196 14.72 7.77 -4.74
N ASP A 197 15.49 8.85 -4.63
CA ASP A 197 16.72 9.01 -5.40
C ASP A 197 17.86 8.25 -4.71
N VAL A 198 18.20 7.12 -5.28
CA VAL A 198 19.25 6.23 -4.78
C VAL A 198 20.48 6.20 -5.66
N SER A 199 20.57 7.09 -6.65
CA SER A 199 21.64 7.07 -7.67
C SER A 199 23.02 7.24 -7.08
N ALA A 200 23.17 8.09 -6.06
CA ALA A 200 24.43 8.42 -5.40
C ALA A 200 24.76 7.52 -4.18
N LEU A 201 23.91 6.54 -3.83
CA LEU A 201 24.16 5.69 -2.66
C LEU A 201 25.27 4.66 -2.93
N PRO A 202 26.32 4.63 -2.09
CA PRO A 202 27.46 3.72 -2.24
C PRO A 202 27.21 2.34 -1.61
N PHE A 203 25.96 1.95 -1.42
CA PHE A 203 25.55 0.70 -0.79
C PHE A 203 24.77 -0.17 -1.78
N ASP A 204 24.75 -1.49 -1.55
CA ASP A 204 23.81 -2.40 -2.21
C ASP A 204 22.39 -1.97 -1.88
N ARG A 205 21.46 -2.18 -2.81
CA ARG A 205 20.11 -1.65 -2.73
C ARG A 205 19.06 -2.74 -2.87
N ALA A 206 18.06 -2.72 -1.96
CA ALA A 206 16.87 -3.54 -2.05
C ALA A 206 15.65 -2.66 -2.30
N LEU A 207 14.79 -3.06 -3.22
CA LEU A 207 13.56 -2.33 -3.54
C LEU A 207 12.44 -2.76 -2.59
N ARG A 208 11.86 -1.79 -1.89
CA ARG A 208 10.62 -1.98 -1.15
C ARG A 208 9.45 -1.55 -2.02
N ALA A 209 8.68 -2.52 -2.50
CA ALA A 209 7.56 -2.32 -3.40
C ALA A 209 6.23 -2.50 -2.66
N GLY A 210 5.32 -1.56 -2.84
CA GLY A 210 3.97 -1.58 -2.29
C GLY A 210 2.91 -1.60 -3.40
N LEU A 211 2.23 -0.49 -3.57
CA LEU A 211 1.07 -0.35 -4.47
C LEU A 211 1.31 -0.83 -5.91
N VAL A 212 2.54 -0.75 -6.40
CA VAL A 212 2.93 -1.26 -7.72
C VAL A 212 2.75 -2.78 -7.83
N LEU A 213 2.97 -3.54 -6.76
CA LEU A 213 2.69 -4.98 -6.73
C LEU A 213 1.19 -5.25 -6.83
N PHE A 214 0.37 -4.37 -6.28
CA PHE A 214 -1.08 -4.46 -6.27
C PHE A 214 -1.76 -3.88 -7.52
N GLY A 215 -0.96 -3.57 -8.55
CA GLY A 215 -1.50 -3.21 -9.86
C GLY A 215 -1.62 -1.73 -10.14
N MET A 216 -1.03 -0.88 -9.30
CA MET A 216 -0.97 0.56 -9.55
C MET A 216 0.23 0.94 -10.40
N LYS A 217 0.02 1.85 -11.34
CA LYS A 217 1.10 2.41 -12.13
C LYS A 217 2.01 3.27 -11.26
N PRO A 218 3.34 3.17 -11.43
CA PRO A 218 4.27 4.05 -10.74
C PRO A 218 4.09 5.51 -11.20
N SER A 219 4.45 6.44 -10.32
CA SER A 219 4.44 7.87 -10.67
C SER A 219 5.52 8.21 -11.71
N GLU A 220 5.39 9.37 -12.37
CA GLU A 220 6.37 9.86 -13.34
C GLU A 220 7.78 10.06 -12.74
N ASN A 221 7.87 10.31 -11.44
CA ASN A 221 9.11 10.50 -10.71
C ASN A 221 9.66 9.21 -10.09
N SER A 222 9.00 8.08 -10.33
CA SER A 222 9.43 6.77 -9.85
C SER A 222 10.60 6.24 -10.67
N ILE A 223 11.54 5.55 -10.00
CA ILE A 223 12.57 4.76 -10.70
C ILE A 223 11.98 3.60 -11.49
N LEU A 224 10.71 3.28 -11.24
CA LEU A 224 9.92 2.28 -11.97
C LEU A 224 9.12 2.88 -13.13
N LYS A 225 9.38 4.11 -13.53
CA LYS A 225 8.74 4.73 -14.69
C LYS A 225 8.82 3.81 -15.92
N GLY A 226 7.66 3.55 -16.54
CA GLY A 226 7.52 2.59 -17.64
C GLY A 226 7.25 1.16 -17.23
N PHE A 227 7.19 0.86 -15.94
CA PHE A 227 6.70 -0.43 -15.45
C PHE A 227 5.17 -0.49 -15.58
N GLU A 228 4.67 -1.56 -16.20
CA GLU A 228 3.23 -1.76 -16.44
C GLU A 228 2.73 -2.96 -15.62
N PRO A 229 2.18 -2.70 -14.42
CA PRO A 229 1.62 -3.76 -13.59
C PRO A 229 0.26 -4.24 -14.11
N GLU A 230 -0.10 -5.47 -13.82
CA GLU A 230 -1.43 -5.99 -14.04
C GLU A 230 -2.37 -5.62 -12.89
N HIS A 231 -3.61 -5.30 -13.20
CA HIS A 231 -4.62 -5.01 -12.19
C HIS A 231 -4.91 -6.24 -11.32
N VAL A 232 -4.87 -6.06 -10.01
CA VAL A 232 -5.11 -7.11 -9.02
C VAL A 232 -6.54 -7.06 -8.50
N LEU A 233 -7.16 -5.87 -8.47
CA LEU A 233 -8.47 -5.62 -7.87
C LEU A 233 -9.59 -5.54 -8.90
N THR A 234 -10.72 -6.19 -8.60
CA THR A 234 -12.04 -5.82 -9.13
C THR A 234 -12.99 -5.56 -7.97
N PHE A 235 -13.37 -4.30 -7.76
CA PHE A 235 -14.40 -3.92 -6.79
C PHE A 235 -15.73 -3.78 -7.51
N ARG A 236 -16.73 -4.57 -7.10
CA ARG A 236 -18.03 -4.67 -7.79
C ARG A 236 -19.19 -4.75 -6.83
N SER A 237 -20.35 -4.36 -7.32
CA SER A 237 -21.64 -4.50 -6.68
C SER A 237 -22.66 -5.08 -7.68
N SER A 238 -23.91 -5.15 -7.29
CA SER A 238 -25.02 -5.58 -8.16
C SER A 238 -26.19 -4.62 -8.08
N VAL A 239 -26.97 -4.58 -9.15
CA VAL A 239 -28.26 -3.89 -9.18
C VAL A 239 -29.24 -4.60 -8.24
N SER A 240 -29.73 -3.89 -7.26
CA SER A 240 -30.71 -4.42 -6.29
C SER A 240 -32.16 -4.06 -6.64
N GLN A 241 -32.35 -2.94 -7.34
CA GLN A 241 -33.66 -2.45 -7.71
C GLN A 241 -33.60 -1.54 -8.93
N ILE A 242 -34.67 -1.51 -9.72
CA ILE A 242 -34.85 -0.59 -10.85
C ILE A 242 -36.17 0.12 -10.71
N LYS A 243 -36.18 1.44 -10.94
CA LYS A 243 -37.40 2.28 -10.87
C LYS A 243 -37.47 3.20 -12.07
N ASN A 244 -38.64 3.30 -12.66
CA ASN A 244 -38.96 4.36 -13.59
C ASN A 244 -39.49 5.57 -12.79
N LEU A 245 -38.80 6.69 -12.90
CA LEU A 245 -39.11 7.92 -12.17
C LEU A 245 -39.38 9.06 -13.17
N PRO A 246 -40.43 9.89 -12.92
CA PRO A 246 -40.74 11.00 -13.80
C PRO A 246 -39.76 12.14 -13.68
N LYS A 247 -39.69 12.98 -14.71
CA LYS A 247 -38.99 14.28 -14.66
C LYS A 247 -39.40 15.06 -13.41
N GLY A 248 -38.45 15.67 -12.74
CA GLY A 248 -38.68 16.42 -11.49
C GLY A 248 -38.64 15.54 -10.22
N ALA A 249 -38.63 14.21 -10.32
CA ALA A 249 -38.37 13.36 -9.17
C ALA A 249 -36.97 13.56 -8.61
N THR A 250 -36.81 13.41 -7.31
CA THR A 250 -35.53 13.60 -6.62
C THR A 250 -34.92 12.26 -6.21
N VAL A 251 -33.57 12.14 -6.25
CA VAL A 251 -32.80 10.94 -5.93
C VAL A 251 -31.86 11.21 -4.78
N GLY A 252 -31.71 10.23 -3.86
CA GLY A 252 -30.78 10.24 -2.76
C GLY A 252 -31.20 11.06 -1.54
N TYR A 253 -30.44 10.93 -0.46
CA TYR A 253 -30.69 11.65 0.78
C TYR A 253 -30.53 13.17 0.61
N GLY A 254 -31.46 13.93 1.20
CA GLY A 254 -31.49 15.39 1.12
C GLY A 254 -31.98 15.91 -0.21
N ARG A 255 -32.49 15.03 -1.11
CA ARG A 255 -33.08 15.41 -2.40
C ARG A 255 -32.17 16.30 -3.24
N THR A 256 -30.87 16.00 -3.25
CA THR A 256 -29.84 16.85 -3.89
C THR A 256 -29.81 16.75 -5.40
N TYR A 257 -30.29 15.65 -5.96
CA TYR A 257 -30.34 15.43 -7.40
C TYR A 257 -31.78 15.39 -7.88
N THR A 258 -32.08 16.20 -8.90
CA THR A 258 -33.41 16.26 -9.52
C THR A 258 -33.32 15.77 -10.96
N LEU A 259 -34.13 14.79 -11.34
CA LEU A 259 -34.16 14.24 -12.69
C LEU A 259 -34.62 15.28 -13.71
N LYS A 260 -33.88 15.44 -14.80
CA LYS A 260 -34.15 16.40 -15.87
C LYS A 260 -35.11 15.86 -16.95
N LYS A 261 -35.24 14.54 -17.02
CA LYS A 261 -36.12 13.79 -17.93
C LYS A 261 -36.76 12.62 -17.18
N ASP A 262 -37.77 11.99 -17.74
CA ASP A 262 -38.20 10.68 -17.26
C ASP A 262 -37.01 9.72 -17.34
N SER A 263 -36.70 9.06 -16.25
CA SER A 263 -35.46 8.29 -16.13
C SER A 263 -35.70 6.92 -15.52
N ARG A 264 -34.93 5.96 -15.99
CA ARG A 264 -34.80 4.63 -15.40
C ARG A 264 -33.62 4.63 -14.47
N VAL A 265 -33.87 4.51 -13.16
CA VAL A 265 -32.85 4.59 -12.10
C VAL A 265 -32.62 3.21 -11.51
N ALA A 266 -31.38 2.75 -11.49
CA ALA A 266 -30.99 1.52 -10.82
C ALA A 266 -30.33 1.85 -9.48
N LEU A 267 -30.64 1.05 -8.45
CA LEU A 267 -29.98 1.08 -7.15
C LEU A 267 -28.95 -0.03 -7.06
N LEU A 268 -27.73 0.33 -6.66
CA LEU A 268 -26.62 -0.58 -6.40
C LEU A 268 -26.55 -0.91 -4.91
N SER A 269 -26.29 -2.17 -4.56
CA SER A 269 -26.08 -2.63 -3.19
C SER A 269 -24.66 -2.30 -2.70
N VAL A 270 -24.30 -1.02 -2.69
CA VAL A 270 -23.00 -0.53 -2.21
C VAL A 270 -23.13 0.91 -1.74
N GLY A 271 -22.51 1.22 -0.62
CA GLY A 271 -22.50 2.57 -0.07
C GLY A 271 -21.28 2.86 0.79
N TYR A 272 -21.35 3.91 1.63
CA TYR A 272 -20.19 4.28 2.44
C TYR A 272 -19.89 3.26 3.55
N GLY A 273 -20.83 2.41 3.93
CA GLY A 273 -20.60 1.27 4.82
C GLY A 273 -19.72 0.18 4.20
N ASP A 274 -19.57 0.18 2.87
CA ASP A 274 -18.73 -0.76 2.11
C ASP A 274 -17.40 -0.14 1.69
N GLY A 275 -17.24 1.19 1.90
CA GLY A 275 -16.02 1.90 1.53
C GLY A 275 -16.17 2.80 0.29
N VAL A 276 -17.36 2.96 -0.26
CA VAL A 276 -17.65 4.00 -1.27
C VAL A 276 -17.96 5.31 -0.54
N PRO A 277 -17.04 6.28 -0.50
CA PRO A 277 -17.21 7.44 0.35
C PRO A 277 -18.35 8.35 -0.13
N ARG A 278 -18.96 9.07 0.80
CA ARG A 278 -20.10 9.93 0.49
C ARG A 278 -19.80 11.03 -0.52
N ASN A 279 -18.56 11.48 -0.62
CA ASN A 279 -18.11 12.43 -1.64
C ASN A 279 -17.99 11.84 -3.04
N ALA A 280 -18.22 10.52 -3.21
CA ALA A 280 -18.39 9.86 -4.50
C ALA A 280 -19.72 10.22 -5.20
N SER A 281 -20.64 10.83 -4.46
CA SER A 281 -21.92 11.32 -4.98
C SER A 281 -21.73 12.24 -6.18
N GLU A 282 -22.36 11.90 -7.30
CA GLU A 282 -22.30 12.66 -8.57
C GLU A 282 -20.89 12.79 -9.20
N LYS A 283 -19.90 12.03 -8.69
CA LYS A 283 -18.52 12.04 -9.20
C LYS A 283 -18.03 10.67 -9.65
N MET A 284 -18.56 9.60 -9.08
CA MET A 284 -18.18 8.24 -9.37
C MET A 284 -18.93 7.69 -10.57
N ASP A 285 -18.21 7.00 -11.46
CA ASP A 285 -18.82 6.14 -12.46
C ASP A 285 -18.76 4.68 -12.02
N VAL A 286 -19.59 3.86 -12.63
CA VAL A 286 -19.52 2.40 -12.61
C VAL A 286 -19.60 1.87 -14.03
N ILE A 287 -19.07 0.66 -14.27
CA ILE A 287 -19.27 -0.03 -15.55
C ILE A 287 -20.38 -1.06 -15.37
N ILE A 288 -21.42 -0.97 -16.19
CA ILE A 288 -22.52 -1.93 -16.23
C ILE A 288 -22.82 -2.27 -17.69
N ARG A 289 -22.94 -3.57 -18.01
CA ARG A 289 -23.14 -4.05 -19.40
C ARG A 289 -22.17 -3.41 -20.41
N GLY A 290 -20.89 -3.22 -20.02
CA GLY A 290 -19.86 -2.65 -20.90
C GLY A 290 -20.02 -1.15 -21.22
N LYS A 291 -20.80 -0.41 -20.45
CA LYS A 291 -20.96 1.05 -20.57
C LYS A 291 -20.76 1.71 -19.21
N ARG A 292 -20.30 2.97 -19.20
CA ARG A 292 -20.20 3.76 -17.96
C ARG A 292 -21.53 4.41 -17.60
N ALA A 293 -21.91 4.32 -16.33
CA ALA A 293 -23.05 5.01 -15.73
C ALA A 293 -22.57 5.83 -14.54
N THR A 294 -22.98 7.10 -14.46
CA THR A 294 -22.60 7.99 -13.36
C THR A 294 -23.55 7.83 -12.17
N VAL A 295 -23.00 7.85 -10.97
CA VAL A 295 -23.78 7.88 -9.73
C VAL A 295 -24.52 9.20 -9.61
N ILE A 296 -25.84 9.13 -9.38
CA ILE A 296 -26.71 10.29 -9.21
C ILE A 296 -27.22 10.39 -7.77
N GLY A 297 -27.30 11.60 -7.26
CA GLY A 297 -27.69 11.85 -5.89
C GLY A 297 -26.67 11.34 -4.86
N ARG A 298 -27.00 11.47 -3.59
CA ARG A 298 -26.07 11.13 -2.50
C ARG A 298 -25.97 9.65 -2.26
N VAL A 299 -24.74 9.16 -2.18
CA VAL A 299 -24.42 7.81 -1.69
C VAL A 299 -24.89 7.66 -0.24
N SER A 300 -25.65 6.61 0.03
CA SER A 300 -26.10 6.23 1.37
C SER A 300 -25.14 5.24 2.03
N MET A 301 -25.49 4.76 3.23
CA MET A 301 -24.69 3.72 3.91
C MET A 301 -24.58 2.44 3.07
N ASP A 302 -25.68 2.05 2.43
CA ASP A 302 -25.84 0.72 1.83
C ASP A 302 -26.15 0.76 0.32
N GLN A 303 -26.39 1.95 -0.24
CA GLN A 303 -26.85 2.08 -1.63
C GLN A 303 -26.30 3.31 -2.34
N ALA A 304 -26.07 3.16 -3.64
CA ALA A 304 -25.84 4.24 -4.59
C ALA A 304 -26.83 4.11 -5.75
N ALA A 305 -27.25 5.23 -6.33
CA ALA A 305 -28.16 5.25 -7.48
C ALA A 305 -27.41 5.63 -8.76
N ILE A 306 -27.76 5.00 -9.88
CA ILE A 306 -27.24 5.33 -11.22
C ILE A 306 -28.39 5.56 -12.20
N ASP A 307 -28.20 6.46 -13.16
CA ASP A 307 -29.14 6.63 -14.27
C ASP A 307 -28.82 5.61 -15.38
N VAL A 308 -29.76 4.75 -15.66
CA VAL A 308 -29.64 3.70 -16.67
C VAL A 308 -30.65 3.88 -17.81
N SER A 309 -31.14 5.10 -18.01
CA SER A 309 -32.15 5.42 -19.06
C SER A 309 -31.67 5.10 -20.47
N ASP A 310 -30.36 5.27 -20.73
CA ASP A 310 -29.76 5.08 -22.04
C ASP A 310 -29.12 3.67 -22.18
N PHE A 311 -29.54 2.73 -21.31
CA PHE A 311 -29.08 1.34 -21.31
C PHE A 311 -30.22 0.39 -21.67
N ASP A 312 -29.96 -0.46 -22.63
CA ASP A 312 -30.87 -1.56 -22.94
C ASP A 312 -30.72 -2.65 -21.87
N GLU A 313 -31.84 -3.26 -21.50
CA GLU A 313 -31.88 -4.54 -20.76
C GLU A 313 -31.11 -4.64 -19.44
N ILE A 314 -31.02 -3.54 -18.66
CA ILE A 314 -30.50 -3.66 -17.29
C ILE A 314 -31.54 -4.38 -16.42
N GLU A 315 -31.07 -5.39 -15.66
CA GLU A 315 -31.89 -6.22 -14.77
C GLU A 315 -31.38 -6.20 -13.33
N VAL A 316 -32.25 -6.55 -12.40
CA VAL A 316 -31.86 -6.82 -11.01
C VAL A 316 -30.90 -8.03 -10.99
N GLY A 317 -29.78 -7.88 -10.30
CA GLY A 317 -28.72 -8.87 -10.30
C GLY A 317 -27.53 -8.54 -11.24
N ASP A 318 -27.71 -7.60 -12.18
CA ASP A 318 -26.62 -7.19 -13.05
C ASP A 318 -25.43 -6.66 -12.25
N GLU A 319 -24.23 -7.04 -12.70
CA GLU A 319 -22.99 -6.61 -12.08
C GLU A 319 -22.65 -5.17 -12.46
N ALA A 320 -22.32 -4.37 -11.46
CA ALA A 320 -21.78 -3.02 -11.61
C ALA A 320 -20.36 -2.95 -11.06
N ILE A 321 -19.38 -2.66 -11.91
CA ILE A 321 -17.97 -2.56 -11.55
C ILE A 321 -17.65 -1.13 -11.16
N ILE A 322 -17.13 -0.95 -9.96
CA ILE A 322 -16.74 0.33 -9.38
C ILE A 322 -15.26 0.62 -9.69
N VAL A 323 -14.41 -0.40 -9.51
CA VAL A 323 -12.98 -0.39 -9.90
C VAL A 323 -12.69 -1.71 -10.61
N GLY A 324 -12.05 -1.66 -11.76
CA GLY A 324 -11.74 -2.83 -12.59
C GLY A 324 -12.13 -2.63 -14.04
N GLU A 325 -12.34 -3.72 -14.76
CA GLU A 325 -12.65 -3.67 -16.19
C GLU A 325 -13.80 -4.60 -16.58
N SER A 326 -14.56 -4.21 -17.60
CA SER A 326 -15.57 -5.03 -18.27
C SER A 326 -15.88 -4.49 -19.65
N GLY A 327 -16.06 -5.38 -20.64
CA GLY A 327 -16.43 -5.00 -21.99
C GLY A 327 -15.44 -4.07 -22.70
N GLY A 328 -14.15 -4.16 -22.38
CA GLY A 328 -13.12 -3.29 -22.94
C GLY A 328 -13.06 -1.88 -22.33
N ILE A 329 -13.85 -1.62 -21.30
CA ILE A 329 -13.83 -0.37 -20.53
C ILE A 329 -13.23 -0.65 -19.16
N SER A 330 -12.39 0.27 -18.67
CA SER A 330 -11.71 0.17 -17.37
C SER A 330 -11.98 1.41 -16.52
N ILE A 331 -12.09 1.22 -15.21
CA ILE A 331 -12.00 2.25 -14.18
C ILE A 331 -10.87 1.82 -13.25
N PRO A 332 -9.64 2.27 -13.51
CA PRO A 332 -8.51 1.98 -12.61
C PRO A 332 -8.67 2.70 -11.28
N ILE A 333 -8.02 2.19 -10.24
CA ILE A 333 -8.10 2.76 -8.88
C ILE A 333 -7.61 4.22 -8.84
N GLU A 334 -6.65 4.58 -9.68
CA GLU A 334 -6.12 5.93 -9.81
C GLU A 334 -7.17 6.90 -10.34
N GLU A 335 -7.96 6.49 -11.35
CA GLU A 335 -9.07 7.29 -11.87
C GLU A 335 -10.16 7.46 -10.80
N TYR A 336 -10.54 6.36 -10.15
CA TYR A 336 -11.52 6.38 -9.06
C TYR A 336 -11.10 7.33 -7.94
N ALA A 337 -9.88 7.18 -7.43
CA ALA A 337 -9.33 8.00 -6.36
C ALA A 337 -9.20 9.48 -6.78
N GLY A 338 -8.70 9.74 -7.98
CA GLY A 338 -8.54 11.10 -8.52
C GLY A 338 -9.86 11.86 -8.62
N ARG A 339 -10.95 11.20 -9.06
CA ARG A 339 -12.29 11.81 -9.09
C ARG A 339 -12.82 12.17 -7.70
N LEU A 340 -12.40 11.45 -6.69
CA LEU A 340 -12.81 11.67 -5.29
C LEU A 340 -11.90 12.64 -4.54
N GLY A 341 -10.75 13.02 -5.12
CA GLY A 341 -9.74 13.85 -4.46
C GLY A 341 -9.04 13.16 -3.29
N ILE A 342 -8.86 11.84 -3.38
CA ILE A 342 -8.16 11.02 -2.39
C ILE A 342 -7.01 10.26 -3.05
N THR A 343 -6.10 9.71 -2.24
CA THR A 343 -5.04 8.86 -2.78
C THR A 343 -5.57 7.44 -3.10
N PRO A 344 -4.97 6.74 -4.05
CA PRO A 344 -5.32 5.34 -4.33
C PRO A 344 -5.17 4.43 -3.10
N ALA A 345 -4.14 4.63 -2.28
CA ALA A 345 -3.97 3.90 -1.02
C ALA A 345 -5.16 4.12 -0.07
N GLN A 346 -5.60 5.39 0.07
CA GLN A 346 -6.78 5.72 0.87
C GLN A 346 -8.05 5.06 0.31
N ALA A 347 -8.24 5.09 -1.01
CA ALA A 347 -9.37 4.44 -1.65
C ALA A 347 -9.42 2.93 -1.37
N LEU A 348 -8.27 2.25 -1.49
CA LEU A 348 -8.15 0.81 -1.23
C LEU A 348 -8.41 0.46 0.23
N THR A 349 -7.74 1.16 1.16
CA THR A 349 -7.85 0.89 2.60
C THR A 349 -9.22 1.27 3.18
N SER A 350 -10.00 2.10 2.48
CA SER A 350 -11.37 2.43 2.89
C SER A 350 -12.38 1.32 2.62
N ILE A 351 -12.05 0.34 1.76
CA ILE A 351 -12.95 -0.79 1.50
C ILE A 351 -13.08 -1.63 2.76
N THR A 352 -14.26 -1.60 3.37
CA THR A 352 -14.49 -2.18 4.71
C THR A 352 -14.53 -3.71 4.69
N LYS A 353 -14.46 -4.32 5.87
CA LYS A 353 -14.58 -5.78 6.03
C LYS A 353 -15.98 -6.33 5.68
N ARG A 354 -16.99 -5.48 5.49
CA ARG A 354 -18.31 -5.88 4.97
C ARG A 354 -18.23 -6.45 3.55
N VAL A 355 -17.30 -5.93 2.75
CA VAL A 355 -17.10 -6.40 1.37
C VAL A 355 -16.37 -7.73 1.40
N ALA A 356 -17.02 -8.80 0.96
CA ALA A 356 -16.38 -10.12 0.86
C ALA A 356 -15.20 -10.11 -0.12
N ARG A 357 -14.09 -10.75 0.26
CA ARG A 357 -12.88 -10.91 -0.56
C ARG A 357 -12.89 -12.30 -1.20
N PHE A 358 -12.85 -12.34 -2.52
CA PHE A 358 -12.76 -13.58 -3.30
C PHE A 358 -11.40 -13.61 -4.00
N TYR A 359 -10.59 -14.59 -3.67
CA TYR A 359 -9.24 -14.73 -4.20
C TYR A 359 -9.23 -15.68 -5.41
N LYS A 360 -8.72 -15.19 -6.55
CA LYS A 360 -8.38 -16.03 -7.69
C LYS A 360 -6.95 -16.54 -7.49
N MET A 361 -6.80 -17.85 -7.34
CA MET A 361 -5.53 -18.53 -7.02
C MET A 361 -4.94 -19.33 -8.17
N LEU A 362 -5.72 -19.61 -9.20
CA LEU A 362 -5.34 -20.44 -10.35
C LEU A 362 -5.41 -19.60 -11.63
N TYR A 363 -4.58 -19.95 -12.59
CA TYR A 363 -4.51 -19.35 -13.93
C TYR A 363 -5.72 -19.70 -14.79
#